data_7a8348e8e9fe88ea7f7b32af8338b31d
#
_entry.id   7a8348e8e9fe88ea7f7b32af8338b31d
#
_cell.length_a   1.000
_cell.length_b   1.000
_cell.length_c   1.000
_cell.angle_alpha   90.00
_cell.angle_beta   90.00
_cell.angle_gamma   90.00
#
_symmetry.space_group_name_H-M   'P 1'
#
loop_
_entity.id
_entity.type
_entity.pdbx_description
1 polymer ?
#
loop_
_entity_poly.entity_id
_entity_poly.type
_entity_poly.pdbx_seq_one_letter_code
_entity_poly.pdbx_strand_id
1 'polypeptide(L)'
;MRKLGSARSRRKRSADAVVGSVAALLTSTGAVAPEELRPYTIVGDAIPASLTGTAGDPVRGRAVVVDRRLGTCLLCHAGPFPEEKFQGTLAPDLSGASSRWSEGELRLRLVDPTRLNPDTIMPAYYRVERLTRVGQAWRSKPILTAEQIEDVVAFLVTLRDQ
;
A
#
# COMPACT_ATOMS: atom_id res chain seq x y z
N MET A 1 -57.22 76.70 32.34
CA MET A 1 -56.31 75.73 32.92
C MET A 1 -56.41 74.45 32.09
N ARG A 2 -55.41 74.22 31.24
CA ARG A 2 -55.42 73.04 30.26
C ARG A 2 -54.29 72.12 30.68
N LYS A 3 -54.69 70.85 30.94
CA LYS A 3 -53.69 69.73 31.17
C LYS A 3 -53.35 69.14 29.84
N LEU A 4 -52.07 69.15 29.50
CA LEU A 4 -51.48 68.47 28.36
C LEU A 4 -51.18 67.01 28.74
N GLY A 5 -51.80 66.05 28.05
CA GLY A 5 -51.52 64.65 28.17
C GLY A 5 -50.36 64.23 27.26
N SER A 6 -49.33 63.65 27.82
CA SER A 6 -48.18 63.11 27.12
C SER A 6 -48.46 61.68 26.62
N ALA A 7 -48.52 61.50 25.30
CA ALA A 7 -48.61 60.20 24.66
C ALA A 7 -47.23 59.54 24.58
N ARG A 8 -47.03 58.44 25.31
CA ARG A 8 -45.81 57.58 25.17
C ARG A 8 -45.99 56.63 24.01
N SER A 9 -45.26 56.87 22.96
CA SER A 9 -45.06 55.94 21.84
C SER A 9 -44.30 54.68 22.30
N ARG A 10 -44.96 53.54 22.28
CA ARG A 10 -44.30 52.21 22.44
C ARG A 10 -43.68 51.80 21.11
N ARG A 11 -42.35 51.91 20.98
CA ARG A 11 -41.60 51.28 19.90
C ARG A 11 -41.64 49.76 20.11
N LYS A 12 -42.30 49.04 19.18
CA LYS A 12 -42.18 47.60 19.02
C LYS A 12 -40.76 47.28 18.49
N ARG A 13 -39.97 46.57 19.28
CA ARG A 13 -38.68 46.00 18.81
C ARG A 13 -39.03 44.69 18.11
N SER A 14 -38.87 44.67 16.81
CA SER A 14 -38.85 43.42 16.02
C SER A 14 -37.59 42.68 16.36
N ALA A 15 -37.76 41.46 16.88
CA ALA A 15 -36.63 40.55 17.08
C ALA A 15 -36.42 39.79 15.75
N ASP A 16 -35.38 40.19 15.02
CA ASP A 16 -34.93 39.46 13.86
C ASP A 16 -34.21 38.19 14.35
N ALA A 17 -34.88 37.04 14.18
CA ALA A 17 -34.26 35.74 14.44
C ALA A 17 -33.30 35.42 13.30
N VAL A 18 -31.99 35.51 13.57
CA VAL A 18 -30.93 35.02 12.69
C VAL A 18 -30.93 33.49 12.81
N VAL A 19 -31.57 32.84 11.83
CA VAL A 19 -31.46 31.38 11.66
C VAL A 19 -30.06 31.07 11.06
N GLY A 20 -29.09 30.77 11.93
CA GLY A 20 -27.81 30.28 11.51
C GLY A 20 -27.90 28.85 10.97
N SER A 21 -27.79 28.69 9.66
CA SER A 21 -27.64 27.37 9.03
C SER A 21 -26.26 26.80 9.37
N VAL A 22 -26.22 25.84 10.29
CA VAL A 22 -25.04 25.03 10.54
C VAL A 22 -24.93 24.00 9.42
N ALA A 23 -24.07 24.25 8.43
CA ALA A 23 -23.70 23.28 7.43
C ALA A 23 -22.87 22.17 8.11
N ALA A 24 -23.47 21.02 8.35
CA ALA A 24 -22.76 19.83 8.83
C ALA A 24 -21.87 19.32 7.69
N LEU A 25 -20.56 19.57 7.82
CA LEU A 25 -19.53 18.91 6.99
C LEU A 25 -19.49 17.42 7.38
N LEU A 26 -20.15 16.59 6.59
CA LEU A 26 -20.02 15.14 6.66
C LEU A 26 -18.60 14.77 6.17
N THR A 27 -17.65 14.64 7.07
CA THR A 27 -16.37 14.02 6.79
C THR A 27 -16.63 12.52 6.60
N SER A 28 -16.75 12.06 5.37
CA SER A 28 -16.74 10.64 5.06
C SER A 28 -15.37 10.08 5.41
N THR A 29 -15.26 9.44 6.57
CA THR A 29 -14.15 8.55 6.90
C THR A 29 -14.31 7.34 5.98
N GLY A 30 -13.63 7.37 4.83
CA GLY A 30 -13.52 6.22 3.94
C GLY A 30 -12.87 5.08 4.72
N ALA A 31 -13.64 4.11 5.16
CA ALA A 31 -13.09 2.85 5.62
C ALA A 31 -12.36 2.23 4.43
N VAL A 32 -11.03 2.10 4.54
CA VAL A 32 -10.24 1.32 3.58
C VAL A 32 -10.76 -0.10 3.66
N ALA A 33 -11.47 -0.54 2.62
CA ALA A 33 -11.90 -1.92 2.51
C ALA A 33 -10.66 -2.83 2.54
N PRO A 34 -10.74 -4.00 3.21
CA PRO A 34 -9.65 -4.97 3.14
C PRO A 34 -9.40 -5.30 1.67
N GLU A 35 -8.13 -5.29 1.27
CA GLU A 35 -7.77 -5.65 -0.10
C GLU A 35 -8.22 -7.06 -0.41
N GLU A 36 -9.04 -7.21 -1.44
CA GLU A 36 -9.45 -8.51 -1.93
C GLU A 36 -8.27 -9.13 -2.72
N LEU A 37 -7.87 -10.35 -2.30
CA LEU A 37 -6.81 -11.07 -2.97
C LEU A 37 -7.23 -11.41 -4.41
N ARG A 38 -6.44 -10.96 -5.37
CA ARG A 38 -6.65 -11.27 -6.78
C ARG A 38 -6.18 -12.69 -7.08
N PRO A 39 -6.97 -13.48 -7.81
CA PRO A 39 -6.56 -14.83 -8.20
C PRO A 39 -5.38 -14.77 -9.17
N TYR A 40 -4.50 -15.77 -9.10
CA TYR A 40 -3.38 -15.92 -10.01
C TYR A 40 -3.17 -17.39 -10.39
N THR A 41 -2.52 -17.64 -11.52
CA THR A 41 -2.18 -18.97 -12.00
C THR A 41 -0.66 -19.11 -12.09
N ILE A 42 -0.15 -20.19 -11.50
CA ILE A 42 1.27 -20.55 -11.59
C ILE A 42 1.43 -21.49 -12.81
N VAL A 43 2.39 -21.16 -13.66
CA VAL A 43 2.78 -21.97 -14.83
C VAL A 43 4.28 -22.24 -14.73
N GLY A 44 4.67 -23.47 -14.45
CA GLY A 44 6.07 -23.80 -14.14
C GLY A 44 6.55 -23.00 -12.93
N ASP A 45 7.63 -22.27 -13.10
CA ASP A 45 8.28 -21.45 -12.06
C ASP A 45 7.90 -19.96 -12.13
N ALA A 46 6.72 -19.64 -12.70
CA ALA A 46 6.28 -18.27 -12.97
C ALA A 46 4.79 -18.03 -12.72
N ILE A 47 4.43 -16.79 -12.48
CA ILE A 47 3.08 -16.24 -12.62
C ILE A 47 3.12 -15.30 -13.83
N PRO A 48 2.75 -15.77 -15.05
CA PRO A 48 2.94 -15.00 -16.28
C PRO A 48 2.10 -13.73 -16.35
N ALA A 49 0.85 -13.79 -15.85
CA ALA A 49 -0.07 -12.67 -15.89
C ALA A 49 0.17 -11.72 -14.69
N SER A 50 0.09 -10.41 -14.95
CA SER A 50 0.06 -9.41 -13.88
C SER A 50 -1.13 -9.64 -12.95
N LEU A 51 -0.93 -9.48 -11.63
CA LEU A 51 -2.00 -9.57 -10.63
C LEU A 51 -3.06 -8.48 -10.83
N THR A 52 -2.65 -7.32 -11.35
CA THR A 52 -3.54 -6.16 -11.57
C THR A 52 -4.09 -6.10 -13.00
N GLY A 53 -3.54 -6.89 -13.92
CA GLY A 53 -3.82 -6.80 -15.35
C GLY A 53 -3.07 -5.65 -16.04
N THR A 54 -2.27 -4.87 -15.31
CA THR A 54 -1.46 -3.75 -15.83
C THR A 54 -0.02 -3.87 -15.33
N ALA A 55 0.90 -3.18 -16.00
CA ALA A 55 2.27 -3.06 -15.53
C ALA A 55 2.35 -2.19 -14.27
N GLY A 56 3.27 -2.51 -13.36
CA GLY A 56 3.58 -1.70 -12.20
C GLY A 56 4.42 -0.46 -12.52
N ASP A 57 4.63 0.37 -11.53
CA ASP A 57 5.45 1.57 -11.59
C ASP A 57 6.81 1.31 -10.92
N PRO A 58 7.94 1.37 -11.63
CA PRO A 58 9.25 1.08 -11.06
C PRO A 58 9.71 2.08 -9.99
N VAL A 59 9.21 3.33 -10.03
CA VAL A 59 9.56 4.33 -9.00
C VAL A 59 8.89 3.98 -7.67
N ARG A 60 7.60 3.62 -7.70
CA ARG A 60 6.91 3.11 -6.51
C ARG A 60 7.49 1.78 -6.04
N GLY A 61 7.84 0.89 -6.97
CA GLY A 61 8.47 -0.39 -6.66
C GLY A 61 9.78 -0.21 -5.90
N ARG A 62 10.64 0.72 -6.36
CA ARG A 62 11.86 1.07 -5.65
C ARG A 62 11.56 1.55 -4.22
N ALA A 63 10.56 2.41 -4.05
CA ALA A 63 10.18 2.91 -2.73
C ALA A 63 9.75 1.77 -1.79
N VAL A 64 9.02 0.77 -2.29
CA VAL A 64 8.66 -0.43 -1.51
C VAL A 64 9.90 -1.25 -1.14
N VAL A 65 10.85 -1.43 -2.06
CA VAL A 65 12.06 -2.24 -1.82
C VAL A 65 12.94 -1.65 -0.73
N VAL A 66 13.10 -0.32 -0.71
CA VAL A 66 13.94 0.36 0.29
C VAL A 66 13.22 0.58 1.63
N ASP A 67 11.91 0.48 1.68
CA ASP A 67 11.14 0.68 2.91
C ASP A 67 11.34 -0.50 3.87
N ARG A 68 11.97 -0.24 5.02
CA ARG A 68 12.30 -1.24 6.04
C ARG A 68 11.10 -1.70 6.88
N ARG A 69 9.95 -1.08 6.71
CA ARG A 69 8.70 -1.43 7.42
C ARG A 69 7.68 -2.11 6.51
N LEU A 70 7.77 -1.87 5.20
CA LEU A 70 6.83 -2.40 4.22
C LEU A 70 7.43 -3.59 3.46
N GLY A 71 8.38 -3.34 2.55
CA GLY A 71 9.00 -4.40 1.72
C GLY A 71 10.02 -5.24 2.48
N THR A 72 10.75 -4.62 3.40
CA THR A 72 11.82 -5.26 4.21
C THR A 72 12.91 -5.97 3.40
N CYS A 73 12.97 -5.74 2.09
CA CYS A 73 13.85 -6.47 1.16
C CYS A 73 15.32 -6.33 1.53
N LEU A 74 15.75 -5.10 1.87
CA LEU A 74 17.15 -4.80 2.20
C LEU A 74 17.58 -5.29 3.59
N LEU A 75 16.71 -5.93 4.36
CA LEU A 75 17.13 -6.65 5.56
C LEU A 75 17.89 -7.92 5.21
N CYS A 76 17.62 -8.51 4.03
CA CYS A 76 18.23 -9.76 3.58
C CYS A 76 19.06 -9.59 2.29
N HIS A 77 18.65 -8.72 1.38
CA HIS A 77 19.27 -8.49 0.08
C HIS A 77 20.16 -7.25 0.09
N ALA A 78 21.26 -7.28 -0.65
CA ALA A 78 21.96 -6.10 -1.13
C ALA A 78 21.45 -5.71 -2.53
N GLY A 79 21.89 -4.54 -3.03
CA GLY A 79 21.60 -4.09 -4.38
C GLY A 79 22.14 -2.68 -4.65
N PRO A 80 21.83 -2.07 -5.81
CA PRO A 80 22.38 -0.80 -6.23
C PRO A 80 21.67 0.40 -5.54
N PHE A 81 21.76 0.43 -4.21
CA PHE A 81 21.15 1.46 -3.36
C PHE A 81 22.25 2.17 -2.55
N PRO A 82 23.03 3.09 -3.16
CA PRO A 82 24.18 3.72 -2.50
C PRO A 82 23.80 4.57 -1.29
N GLU A 83 22.56 5.05 -1.22
CA GLU A 83 22.01 5.79 -0.08
C GLU A 83 21.66 4.88 1.12
N GLU A 84 21.45 3.57 0.88
CA GLU A 84 21.11 2.58 1.91
C GLU A 84 22.38 1.94 2.45
N LYS A 85 22.89 2.47 3.56
CA LYS A 85 24.18 2.05 4.16
C LYS A 85 24.18 0.63 4.75
N PHE A 86 23.00 0.15 5.18
CA PHE A 86 22.87 -1.14 5.86
C PHE A 86 22.00 -2.07 5.02
N GLN A 87 22.65 -2.83 4.15
CA GLN A 87 22.00 -3.83 3.31
C GLN A 87 22.38 -5.23 3.78
N GLY A 88 21.43 -6.16 3.73
CA GLY A 88 21.63 -7.54 4.13
C GLY A 88 22.44 -8.33 3.10
N THR A 89 23.04 -9.43 3.57
CA THR A 89 23.83 -10.35 2.73
C THR A 89 23.36 -11.80 2.88
N LEU A 90 22.15 -12.01 3.44
CA LEU A 90 21.58 -13.36 3.63
C LEU A 90 20.98 -13.93 2.34
N ALA A 91 20.63 -13.07 1.40
CA ALA A 91 19.98 -13.43 0.15
C ALA A 91 20.79 -12.87 -1.05
N PRO A 92 20.54 -13.37 -2.28
CA PRO A 92 21.24 -12.90 -3.46
C PRO A 92 21.10 -11.39 -3.65
N ASP A 93 22.18 -10.75 -4.18
CA ASP A 93 22.14 -9.34 -4.57
C ASP A 93 21.05 -9.10 -5.62
N LEU A 94 20.34 -7.99 -5.49
CA LEU A 94 19.26 -7.61 -6.42
C LEU A 94 19.78 -7.05 -7.75
N SER A 95 21.07 -6.63 -7.82
CA SER A 95 21.70 -6.27 -9.08
C SER A 95 21.59 -7.42 -10.07
N GLY A 96 21.29 -7.12 -11.33
CA GLY A 96 21.13 -8.14 -12.36
C GLY A 96 19.89 -9.03 -12.19
N ALA A 97 18.89 -8.64 -11.39
CA ALA A 97 17.68 -9.44 -11.22
C ALA A 97 17.00 -9.76 -12.57
N SER A 98 16.97 -8.78 -13.48
CA SER A 98 16.37 -8.93 -14.81
C SER A 98 17.15 -9.84 -15.77
N SER A 99 18.44 -10.06 -15.50
CA SER A 99 19.26 -11.00 -16.28
C SER A 99 19.05 -12.45 -15.84
N ARG A 100 18.61 -12.65 -14.59
CA ARG A 100 18.41 -13.99 -14.01
C ARG A 100 16.99 -14.51 -14.13
N TRP A 101 15.99 -13.60 -14.10
CA TRP A 101 14.58 -14.01 -14.02
C TRP A 101 13.69 -13.08 -14.86
N SER A 102 12.70 -13.69 -15.50
CA SER A 102 11.59 -12.99 -16.15
C SER A 102 10.66 -12.33 -15.13
N GLU A 103 9.80 -11.42 -15.59
CA GLU A 103 8.77 -10.80 -14.73
C GLU A 103 7.91 -11.83 -14.01
N GLY A 104 7.48 -12.89 -14.71
CA GLY A 104 6.64 -13.93 -14.13
C GLY A 104 7.35 -14.71 -13.04
N GLU A 105 8.64 -15.00 -13.20
CA GLU A 105 9.45 -15.68 -12.19
C GLU A 105 9.72 -14.77 -10.98
N LEU A 106 9.97 -13.48 -11.20
CA LEU A 106 10.09 -12.47 -10.13
C LEU A 106 8.78 -12.35 -9.36
N ARG A 107 7.65 -12.33 -10.07
CA ARG A 107 6.31 -12.27 -9.46
C ARG A 107 6.05 -13.46 -8.55
N LEU A 108 6.35 -14.70 -9.01
CA LEU A 108 6.18 -15.89 -8.17
C LEU A 108 7.07 -15.84 -6.91
N ARG A 109 8.32 -15.36 -7.02
CA ARG A 109 9.21 -15.19 -5.86
C ARG A 109 8.66 -14.24 -4.81
N LEU A 110 7.96 -13.20 -5.23
CA LEU A 110 7.30 -12.26 -4.31
C LEU A 110 5.99 -12.83 -3.76
N VAL A 111 5.18 -13.45 -4.60
CA VAL A 111 3.86 -13.95 -4.21
C VAL A 111 3.98 -15.13 -3.26
N ASP A 112 4.72 -16.15 -3.64
CA ASP A 112 4.90 -17.38 -2.86
C ASP A 112 6.24 -18.07 -3.16
N PRO A 113 7.35 -17.64 -2.57
CA PRO A 113 8.66 -18.20 -2.82
C PRO A 113 8.78 -19.67 -2.38
N THR A 114 7.89 -20.14 -1.51
CA THR A 114 7.90 -21.56 -1.07
C THR A 114 7.55 -22.54 -2.18
N ARG A 115 6.96 -22.06 -3.28
CA ARG A 115 6.72 -22.86 -4.49
C ARG A 115 8.00 -23.25 -5.22
N LEU A 116 9.03 -22.41 -5.10
CA LEU A 116 10.34 -22.60 -5.72
C LEU A 116 11.33 -23.26 -4.75
N ASN A 117 11.28 -22.87 -3.47
CA ASN A 117 12.08 -23.47 -2.42
C ASN A 117 11.25 -23.57 -1.13
N PRO A 118 10.82 -24.78 -0.74
CA PRO A 118 10.02 -25.00 0.47
C PRO A 118 10.72 -24.53 1.77
N ASP A 119 12.06 -24.54 1.78
CA ASP A 119 12.87 -24.16 2.95
C ASP A 119 13.28 -22.67 2.97
N THR A 120 12.74 -21.87 2.05
CA THR A 120 13.08 -20.46 1.98
C THR A 120 12.67 -19.68 3.22
N ILE A 121 13.54 -18.77 3.66
CA ILE A 121 13.22 -17.78 4.70
C ILE A 121 12.60 -16.50 4.13
N MET A 122 12.57 -16.35 2.79
CA MET A 122 11.92 -15.21 2.15
C MET A 122 10.42 -15.25 2.42
N PRO A 123 9.81 -14.18 2.91
CA PRO A 123 8.37 -14.14 3.17
C PRO A 123 7.55 -14.31 1.88
N ALA A 124 6.40 -14.96 1.99
CA ALA A 124 5.36 -14.87 0.97
C ALA A 124 4.65 -13.52 1.13
N TYR A 125 4.89 -12.57 0.23
CA TYR A 125 4.35 -11.22 0.37
C TYR A 125 2.86 -11.10 0.03
N TYR A 126 2.33 -12.05 -0.74
CA TYR A 126 0.94 -11.99 -1.20
C TYR A 126 0.10 -13.20 -0.79
N ARG A 127 0.69 -14.37 -0.68
CA ARG A 127 0.00 -15.57 -0.21
C ARG A 127 -0.38 -15.44 1.27
N VAL A 128 -1.64 -15.72 1.61
CA VAL A 128 -2.17 -15.64 2.98
C VAL A 128 -2.51 -17.00 3.59
N GLU A 129 -2.47 -18.06 2.79
CA GLU A 129 -2.78 -19.42 3.21
C GLU A 129 -1.53 -20.16 3.70
N ARG A 130 -1.71 -21.15 4.58
CA ARG A 130 -0.64 -22.01 5.11
C ARG A 130 0.51 -21.25 5.77
N LEU A 131 0.22 -20.07 6.31
CA LEU A 131 1.19 -19.30 7.08
C LEU A 131 1.18 -19.77 8.53
N THR A 132 2.37 -19.91 9.12
CA THR A 132 2.55 -20.27 10.52
C THR A 132 3.04 -19.05 11.32
N ARG A 133 2.66 -18.96 12.58
CA ARG A 133 3.12 -17.91 13.51
C ARG A 133 2.81 -16.48 13.07
N VAL A 134 1.71 -16.29 12.32
CA VAL A 134 1.28 -14.96 11.87
C VAL A 134 0.59 -14.24 13.02
N GLY A 135 1.04 -13.01 13.30
CA GLY A 135 0.40 -12.12 14.26
C GLY A 135 -1.07 -11.86 13.91
N GLN A 136 -1.93 -11.70 14.91
CA GLN A 136 -3.37 -11.57 14.71
C GLN A 136 -3.74 -10.42 13.72
N ALA A 137 -3.01 -9.31 13.77
CA ALA A 137 -3.25 -8.16 12.88
C ALA A 137 -3.00 -8.46 11.39
N TRP A 138 -2.23 -9.53 11.08
CA TRP A 138 -1.81 -9.91 9.74
C TRP A 138 -2.50 -11.18 9.21
N ARG A 139 -3.37 -11.80 10.02
CA ARG A 139 -4.09 -12.99 9.56
C ARG A 139 -4.97 -12.65 8.36
N SER A 140 -4.88 -13.48 7.32
CA SER A 140 -5.62 -13.33 6.07
C SER A 140 -5.37 -12.00 5.33
N LYS A 141 -4.24 -11.34 5.62
CA LYS A 141 -3.82 -10.13 4.92
C LYS A 141 -2.48 -10.37 4.23
N PRO A 142 -2.30 -9.95 2.98
CA PRO A 142 -1.00 -9.97 2.34
C PRO A 142 -0.08 -8.91 2.98
N ILE A 143 1.23 -9.12 2.88
CA ILE A 143 2.22 -8.12 3.31
C ILE A 143 2.24 -6.95 2.34
N LEU A 144 2.17 -7.25 1.03
CA LEU A 144 2.10 -6.28 -0.05
C LEU A 144 0.80 -6.44 -0.83
N THR A 145 0.25 -5.35 -1.32
CA THR A 145 -0.91 -5.35 -2.21
C THR A 145 -0.55 -5.89 -3.60
N ALA A 146 -1.54 -6.24 -4.41
CA ALA A 146 -1.31 -6.65 -5.80
C ALA A 146 -0.56 -5.58 -6.59
N GLU A 147 -0.95 -4.31 -6.41
CA GLU A 147 -0.29 -3.16 -7.04
C GLU A 147 1.17 -3.05 -6.59
N GLN A 148 1.44 -3.20 -5.30
CA GLN A 148 2.81 -3.15 -4.77
C GLN A 148 3.68 -4.30 -5.27
N ILE A 149 3.12 -5.51 -5.44
CA ILE A 149 3.83 -6.63 -6.07
C ILE A 149 4.22 -6.25 -7.51
N GLU A 150 3.27 -5.74 -8.31
CA GLU A 150 3.56 -5.35 -9.70
C GLU A 150 4.56 -4.18 -9.76
N ASP A 151 4.47 -3.21 -8.87
CA ASP A 151 5.43 -2.11 -8.77
C ASP A 151 6.85 -2.63 -8.47
N VAL A 152 6.99 -3.57 -7.52
CA VAL A 152 8.29 -4.19 -7.20
C VAL A 152 8.82 -5.00 -8.38
N VAL A 153 7.97 -5.78 -9.07
CA VAL A 153 8.37 -6.51 -10.29
C VAL A 153 8.86 -5.52 -11.35
N ALA A 154 8.10 -4.46 -11.62
CA ALA A 154 8.48 -3.43 -12.58
C ALA A 154 9.84 -2.78 -12.24
N PHE A 155 10.12 -2.58 -10.95
CA PHE A 155 11.43 -2.07 -10.51
C PHE A 155 12.53 -3.12 -10.72
N LEU A 156 12.34 -4.36 -10.28
CA LEU A 156 13.37 -5.41 -10.34
C LEU A 156 13.81 -5.71 -11.78
N VAL A 157 12.92 -5.59 -12.77
CA VAL A 157 13.28 -5.77 -14.19
C VAL A 157 14.12 -4.61 -14.75
N THR A 158 14.22 -3.49 -14.04
CA THR A 158 15.16 -2.41 -14.41
C THR A 158 16.60 -2.72 -13.95
N LEU A 159 16.77 -3.65 -13.00
CA LEU A 159 18.07 -3.98 -12.40
C LEU A 159 18.83 -4.96 -13.32
N ARG A 160 19.62 -4.41 -14.23
CA ARG A 160 20.51 -5.15 -15.13
C ARG A 160 21.86 -5.41 -14.46
N ASP A 161 22.62 -6.37 -14.99
CA ASP A 161 24.03 -6.54 -14.62
C ASP A 161 24.80 -5.25 -14.95
N GLN A 162 25.66 -4.82 -14.03
CA GLN A 162 26.58 -3.69 -14.22
C GLN A 162 27.95 -4.21 -14.67
#